data_801a8454aded5e4c2a36dfef2b3186bd
#
_entry.id   801a8454aded5e4c2a36dfef2b3186bd
#
_cell.length_a   1.000
_cell.length_b   1.000
_cell.length_c   1.000
_cell.angle_alpha   90.00
_cell.angle_beta   90.00
_cell.angle_gamma   90.00
#
_symmetry.space_group_name_H-M   'P 1'
#
loop_
_entity.id
_entity.type
_entity.pdbx_description
1 polymer ?
#
loop_
_entity_poly.entity_id
_entity_poly.type
_entity_poly.pdbx_seq_one_letter_code
_entity_poly.pdbx_strand_id
1 'polypeptide(L)'
;MGERGIEWKVTAHCRARQIPIMAYSPVGQGALLANRKLVALATKAAVTPAQLAIAWLLQRPGVMPIPKATQPVHVRENREAADVAVDAAMLAALDAAFPPPRRATPLAVN
;
A
#
# COMPACT_ATOMS: atom_id res chain seq x y z
N MET A 1 2.41 -2.45 -1.52
CA MET A 1 3.02 -1.53 -2.51
C MET A 1 4.28 -2.11 -3.16
N GLY A 2 5.23 -2.60 -2.41
CA GLY A 2 6.43 -3.22 -2.98
C GLY A 2 6.16 -4.52 -3.75
N GLU A 3 5.16 -5.27 -3.35
CA GLU A 3 4.81 -6.57 -3.93
C GLU A 3 3.43 -6.51 -4.59
N ARG A 4 3.42 -6.37 -5.90
CA ARG A 4 2.18 -6.22 -6.68
C ARG A 4 1.85 -7.44 -7.54
N GLY A 5 2.55 -8.57 -7.32
CA GLY A 5 2.30 -9.81 -8.07
C GLY A 5 0.87 -10.33 -7.99
N ILE A 6 0.19 -10.08 -6.87
CA ILE A 6 -1.19 -10.52 -6.66
C ILE A 6 -2.19 -9.87 -7.62
N GLU A 7 -1.84 -8.73 -8.23
CA GLU A 7 -2.75 -8.00 -9.12
C GLU A 7 -3.06 -8.76 -10.41
N TRP A 8 -2.24 -9.73 -10.76
CA TRP A 8 -2.41 -10.52 -11.98
C TRP A 8 -3.55 -11.54 -11.90
N LYS A 9 -3.68 -12.24 -10.79
CA LYS A 9 -4.67 -13.30 -10.64
C LYS A 9 -5.50 -13.19 -9.37
N VAL A 10 -4.83 -13.06 -8.23
CA VAL A 10 -5.49 -13.13 -6.91
C VAL A 10 -6.47 -11.99 -6.73
N THR A 11 -6.07 -10.76 -7.02
CA THR A 11 -6.95 -9.58 -6.87
C THR A 11 -8.17 -9.69 -7.78
N ALA A 12 -7.98 -10.05 -9.04
CA ALA A 12 -9.08 -10.19 -9.99
C ALA A 12 -10.05 -11.31 -9.57
N HIS A 13 -9.51 -12.45 -9.12
CA HIS A 13 -10.31 -13.58 -8.63
C HIS A 13 -11.17 -13.19 -7.42
N CYS A 14 -10.56 -12.55 -6.42
CA CYS A 14 -11.26 -12.12 -5.22
C CYS A 14 -12.32 -11.06 -5.52
N ARG A 15 -11.99 -10.10 -6.39
CA ARG A 15 -12.92 -9.05 -6.79
C ARG A 15 -14.16 -9.62 -7.50
N ALA A 16 -13.97 -10.55 -8.43
CA ALA A 16 -15.07 -11.17 -9.16
C ALA A 16 -16.03 -11.94 -8.24
N ARG A 17 -15.54 -12.43 -7.11
CA ARG A 17 -16.32 -13.19 -6.12
C ARG A 17 -16.67 -12.38 -4.88
N GLN A 18 -16.36 -11.09 -4.85
CA GLN A 18 -16.60 -10.21 -3.70
C GLN A 18 -15.93 -10.72 -2.41
N ILE A 19 -14.75 -11.34 -2.54
CA ILE A 19 -13.95 -11.81 -1.41
C ILE A 19 -13.01 -10.67 -0.99
N PRO A 20 -13.06 -10.20 0.26
CA PRO A 20 -12.13 -9.17 0.73
C PRO A 20 -10.71 -9.73 0.84
N ILE A 21 -9.71 -8.87 0.55
CA ILE A 21 -8.30 -9.20 0.68
C ILE A 21 -7.75 -8.49 1.91
N MET A 22 -7.14 -9.26 2.82
CA MET A 22 -6.44 -8.74 3.98
C MET A 22 -4.95 -8.64 3.65
N ALA A 23 -4.45 -7.41 3.54
CA ALA A 23 -3.05 -7.16 3.21
C ALA A 23 -2.21 -7.09 4.49
N TYR A 24 -1.47 -8.15 4.79
CA TYR A 24 -0.52 -8.15 5.89
C TYR A 24 0.81 -7.52 5.47
N SER A 25 1.60 -7.05 6.43
CA SER A 25 2.85 -6.32 6.18
C SER A 25 2.70 -5.18 5.15
N PRO A 26 1.69 -4.29 5.30
CA PRO A 26 1.40 -3.28 4.28
C PRO A 26 2.57 -2.31 4.06
N VAL A 27 3.47 -2.20 5.02
CA VAL A 27 4.67 -1.34 4.95
C VAL A 27 5.95 -2.14 4.68
N GLY A 28 5.84 -3.40 4.24
CA GLY A 28 6.98 -4.21 3.85
C GLY A 28 8.00 -4.45 4.96
N GLN A 29 7.54 -4.60 6.21
CA GLN A 29 8.38 -4.81 7.40
C GLN A 29 9.47 -3.73 7.58
N GLY A 30 9.17 -2.50 7.15
CA GLY A 30 10.06 -1.35 7.30
C GLY A 30 10.97 -1.07 6.11
N ALA A 31 11.29 -2.04 5.27
CA ALA A 31 12.15 -1.82 4.11
C ALA A 31 11.54 -0.81 3.11
N LEU A 32 10.24 -0.86 2.92
CA LEU A 32 9.53 0.08 2.05
C LEU A 32 9.63 1.51 2.57
N LEU A 33 9.65 1.71 3.88
CA LEU A 33 9.68 3.04 4.49
C LEU A 33 11.00 3.78 4.24
N ALA A 34 12.07 3.06 3.95
CA ALA A 34 13.37 3.63 3.60
C ALA A 34 13.51 3.93 2.11
N ASN A 35 12.52 3.58 1.28
CA ASN A 35 12.57 3.82 -0.15
C ASN A 35 12.50 5.31 -0.45
N ARG A 36 13.53 5.83 -1.15
CA ARG A 36 13.65 7.27 -1.44
C ARG A 36 12.48 7.84 -2.23
N LYS A 37 11.92 7.06 -3.16
CA LYS A 37 10.79 7.49 -3.98
C LYS A 37 9.53 7.66 -3.12
N LEU A 38 9.28 6.71 -2.22
CA LEU A 38 8.15 6.79 -1.30
C LEU A 38 8.30 7.97 -0.32
N VAL A 39 9.50 8.15 0.24
CA VAL A 39 9.81 9.26 1.16
C VAL A 39 9.57 10.61 0.47
N ALA A 40 10.03 10.78 -0.76
CA ALA A 40 9.85 12.02 -1.51
C ALA A 40 8.37 12.33 -1.77
N LEU A 41 7.58 11.31 -2.16
CA LEU A 41 6.14 11.48 -2.40
C LEU A 41 5.38 11.77 -1.11
N ALA A 42 5.74 11.10 -0.01
CA ALA A 42 5.13 11.33 1.30
C ALA A 42 5.41 12.76 1.80
N THR A 43 6.64 13.24 1.66
CA THR A 43 7.02 14.61 2.00
C THR A 43 6.18 15.61 1.21
N LYS A 44 6.02 15.39 -0.09
CA LYS A 44 5.20 16.24 -0.96
C LYS A 44 3.73 16.27 -0.51
N ALA A 45 3.21 15.15 0.00
CA ALA A 45 1.85 15.05 0.50
C ALA A 45 1.70 15.49 1.98
N ALA A 46 2.79 15.85 2.65
CA ALA A 46 2.83 16.22 4.07
C ALA A 46 2.33 15.11 5.00
N VAL A 47 2.66 13.86 4.67
CA VAL A 47 2.34 12.67 5.48
C VAL A 47 3.58 11.81 5.67
N THR A 48 3.51 10.81 6.54
CA THR A 48 4.60 9.84 6.69
C THR A 48 4.59 8.82 5.56
N PRO A 49 5.74 8.19 5.22
CA PRO A 49 5.77 7.11 4.24
C PRO A 49 4.84 5.95 4.59
N ALA A 50 4.71 5.61 5.88
CA ALA A 50 3.78 4.57 6.33
C ALA A 50 2.33 4.95 6.06
N GLN A 51 1.94 6.19 6.36
CA GLN A 51 0.59 6.69 6.09
C GLN A 51 0.27 6.66 4.60
N LEU A 52 1.21 7.07 3.76
CA LEU A 52 1.00 7.06 2.31
C LEU A 52 0.84 5.64 1.77
N ALA A 53 1.65 4.69 2.24
CA ALA A 53 1.54 3.29 1.83
C ALA A 53 0.21 2.67 2.22
N ILE A 54 -0.26 2.93 3.44
CA ILE A 54 -1.56 2.44 3.92
C ILE A 54 -2.70 3.10 3.14
N ALA A 55 -2.64 4.42 2.93
CA ALA A 55 -3.64 5.15 2.18
C ALA A 55 -3.76 4.63 0.74
N TRP A 56 -2.63 4.29 0.11
CA TRP A 56 -2.63 3.69 -1.22
C TRP A 56 -3.36 2.35 -1.25
N LEU A 57 -3.14 1.50 -0.25
CA LEU A 57 -3.85 0.22 -0.13
C LEU A 57 -5.36 0.41 0.07
N LEU A 58 -5.75 1.42 0.86
CA LEU A 58 -7.16 1.72 1.12
C LEU A 58 -7.90 2.21 -0.15
N GLN A 59 -7.19 2.70 -1.16
CA GLN A 59 -7.80 3.06 -2.45
C GLN A 59 -8.16 1.83 -3.29
N ARG A 60 -7.66 0.64 -2.93
CA ARG A 60 -7.91 -0.60 -3.66
C ARG A 60 -9.23 -1.20 -3.21
N PRO A 61 -10.22 -1.42 -4.12
CA PRO A 61 -11.49 -2.03 -3.75
C PRO A 61 -11.28 -3.41 -3.13
N GLY A 62 -11.94 -3.66 -1.99
CA GLY A 62 -11.88 -4.96 -1.33
C GLY A 62 -10.58 -5.30 -0.63
N VAL A 63 -9.63 -4.36 -0.49
CA VAL A 63 -8.37 -4.57 0.22
C VAL A 63 -8.43 -3.93 1.60
N MET A 64 -8.11 -4.71 2.63
CA MET A 64 -8.02 -4.25 4.02
C MET A 64 -6.56 -4.40 4.48
N PRO A 65 -5.80 -3.31 4.68
CA PRO A 65 -4.46 -3.38 5.24
C PRO A 65 -4.50 -3.73 6.73
N ILE A 66 -3.53 -4.54 7.16
CA ILE A 66 -3.40 -4.94 8.57
C ILE A 66 -2.03 -4.46 9.07
N PRO A 67 -1.88 -3.16 9.40
CA PRO A 67 -0.65 -2.64 9.94
C PRO A 67 -0.48 -3.05 11.41
N LYS A 68 0.75 -3.40 11.80
CA LYS A 68 1.08 -3.67 13.19
C LYS A 68 1.85 -2.49 13.76
N ALA A 69 1.48 -2.05 14.95
CA ALA A 69 2.19 -1.02 15.69
C ALA A 69 2.13 -1.31 17.18
N THR A 70 3.26 -1.09 17.87
CA THR A 70 3.38 -1.30 19.32
C THR A 70 3.44 0.02 20.08
N GLN A 71 3.77 1.13 19.43
CA GLN A 71 3.85 2.45 20.04
C GLN A 71 2.58 3.27 19.72
N PRO A 72 2.02 4.01 20.69
CA PRO A 72 0.80 4.80 20.50
C PRO A 72 0.87 5.79 19.33
N VAL A 73 2.03 6.41 19.09
CA VAL A 73 2.21 7.34 17.97
C VAL A 73 2.03 6.64 16.63
N HIS A 74 2.53 5.42 16.46
CA HIS A 74 2.36 4.65 15.22
C HIS A 74 0.94 4.10 15.06
N VAL A 75 0.27 3.75 16.15
CA VAL A 75 -1.15 3.37 16.11
C VAL A 75 -1.99 4.52 15.59
N ARG A 76 -1.73 5.74 16.09
CA ARG A 76 -2.42 6.95 15.65
C ARG A 76 -2.14 7.25 14.17
N GLU A 77 -0.88 7.21 13.76
CA GLU A 77 -0.49 7.42 12.36
C GLU A 77 -1.19 6.44 11.42
N ASN A 78 -1.26 5.17 11.80
CA ASN A 78 -1.94 4.14 11.01
C ASN A 78 -3.44 4.44 10.88
N ARG A 79 -4.08 4.91 11.94
CA ARG A 79 -5.50 5.30 11.91
C ARG A 79 -5.72 6.54 11.05
N GLU A 80 -4.86 7.52 11.17
CA GLU A 80 -4.92 8.77 10.40
C GLU A 80 -4.70 8.53 8.90
N ALA A 81 -4.05 7.45 8.51
CA ALA A 81 -3.86 7.09 7.11
C ALA A 81 -5.19 6.96 6.34
N ALA A 82 -6.27 6.60 7.04
CA ALA A 82 -7.61 6.53 6.42
C ALA A 82 -8.13 7.90 5.99
N ASP A 83 -7.64 8.98 6.59
CA ASP A 83 -8.04 10.35 6.29
C ASP A 83 -7.13 11.02 5.26
N VAL A 84 -6.08 10.33 4.80
CA VAL A 84 -5.16 10.86 3.79
C VAL A 84 -5.82 10.83 2.42
N ALA A 85 -5.92 12.02 1.79
CA ALA A 85 -6.41 12.13 0.43
C ALA A 85 -5.32 11.73 -0.56
N VAL A 86 -5.61 10.73 -1.39
CA VAL A 86 -4.72 10.29 -2.48
C VAL A 86 -5.44 10.61 -3.79
N ASP A 87 -5.04 11.72 -4.41
CA ASP A 87 -5.63 12.15 -5.67
C ASP A 87 -5.08 11.35 -6.88
N ALA A 88 -5.66 11.60 -8.06
CA ALA A 88 -5.25 10.89 -9.28
C ALA A 88 -3.79 11.14 -9.64
N ALA A 89 -3.27 12.35 -9.39
CA ALA A 89 -1.87 12.68 -9.66
C ALA A 89 -0.92 11.91 -8.72
N MET A 90 -1.27 11.79 -7.44
CA MET A 90 -0.51 11.01 -6.47
C MET A 90 -0.56 9.51 -6.80
N LEU A 91 -1.73 8.97 -7.16
CA LEU A 91 -1.86 7.58 -7.60
C LEU A 91 -0.97 7.29 -8.81
N ALA A 92 -0.97 8.18 -9.80
CA ALA A 92 -0.12 8.05 -10.99
C ALA A 92 1.37 8.06 -10.62
N ALA A 93 1.78 8.95 -9.72
CA ALA A 93 3.17 9.03 -9.25
C ALA A 93 3.59 7.77 -8.48
N LEU A 94 2.71 7.23 -7.64
CA LEU A 94 2.96 5.98 -6.91
C LEU A 94 3.06 4.78 -7.85
N ASP A 95 2.18 4.69 -8.86
CA ASP A 95 2.21 3.62 -9.84
C ASP A 95 3.47 3.70 -10.72
N ALA A 96 3.95 4.89 -11.04
CA ALA A 96 5.21 5.07 -11.77
C ALA A 96 6.42 4.68 -10.91
N ALA A 97 6.41 4.98 -9.61
CA ALA A 97 7.50 4.65 -8.69
C ALA A 97 7.51 3.15 -8.33
N PHE A 98 6.33 2.52 -8.25
CA PHE A 98 6.14 1.12 -7.87
C PHE A 98 5.22 0.44 -8.89
N PRO A 99 5.69 0.22 -10.13
CA PRO A 99 4.84 -0.34 -11.17
C PRO A 99 4.48 -1.80 -10.87
N PRO A 100 3.28 -2.27 -11.30
CA PRO A 100 2.97 -3.68 -11.25
C PRO A 100 3.88 -4.46 -12.21
N PRO A 101 4.11 -5.76 -11.96
CA PRO A 101 4.87 -6.58 -12.90
C PRO A 101 4.14 -6.65 -14.24
N ARG A 102 4.91 -6.67 -15.32
CA ARG A 102 4.36 -6.70 -16.69
C ARG A 102 3.74 -8.04 -17.07
N ARG A 103 3.99 -9.08 -16.29
CA ARG A 103 3.47 -10.44 -16.48
C ARG A 103 3.23 -11.08 -15.12
N ALA A 104 2.47 -12.19 -15.12
CA ALA A 104 2.26 -12.96 -13.91
C ALA A 104 3.60 -13.44 -13.34
N THR A 105 3.79 -13.24 -12.04
CA THR A 105 5.00 -13.64 -11.31
C THR A 105 4.60 -14.53 -10.13
N PRO A 106 5.51 -15.36 -9.59
CA PRO A 106 5.25 -16.04 -8.33
C PRO A 106 4.89 -15.06 -7.23
N LEU A 107 3.99 -15.47 -6.33
CA LEU A 107 3.63 -14.64 -5.20
C LEU A 107 4.79 -14.56 -4.19
N ALA A 108 4.97 -13.37 -3.62
CA ALA A 108 5.93 -13.19 -2.54
C ALA A 108 5.46 -13.94 -1.29
N VAL A 109 6.40 -14.61 -0.61
CA VAL A 109 6.16 -15.33 0.64
C VAL A 109 7.16 -14.81 1.67
N ASN A 110 6.64 -14.39 2.82
CA ASN A 110 7.47 -13.92 3.93
C ASN A 110 7.87 -15.07 4.87
#